data_306cbe3d78ddf4892aae9ad13225df6c
#
_entry.id   306cbe3d78ddf4892aae9ad13225df6c
#
_cell.length_a   1.000
_cell.length_b   1.000
_cell.length_c   1.000
_cell.angle_alpha   90.00
_cell.angle_beta   90.00
_cell.angle_gamma   90.00
#
_symmetry.space_group_name_H-M   'P 1'
#
loop_
_entity.id
_entity.type
_entity.pdbx_description
1 polymer ?
#
loop_
_entity_poly.entity_id
_entity_poly.type
_entity_poly.pdbx_seq_one_letter_code
_entity_poly.pdbx_strand_id
1 'polypeptide(L)'
;MDAQAEFTVICCPDSFKGTATAREAAEAMAAGARDAGARAIAVPMADGGEGTAELLAQAWAGTAGGTGPVGIDGTGATAHDVATVDAIGRPITARWWEPAPGRAVLDLASASGLPAVADSPDASGASTFGTGELILDCLAAGADDVTLCLGGSATTDGGAGLITALGARILGADGRELPRGGATLADAARLDLAGLDPRARRARWTLVLDVTTSPRDAPAVFGPQKGASPEQVDQLTSALLTWCRLCGVDPGEPGYGAAGATPVGIAAIAGADYCPDHSPASLTIERGAPLLARATGLEAALDGDVPVDLILTGEGSIDAQSHEGKVLGWIVARAATPPSPGARPIPVHLIGGRVEWDAVVVKRSAGATALPWPMARTLDQLREAARLATLDARRGTGAGAGSEAGNAAGNAARIPRRS
;
A
#
# COMPACT_ATOMS: atom_id res chain seq x y z
N MET A 1 0.02 -31.07 -34.89
CA MET A 1 -0.06 -31.12 -33.41
C MET A 1 -0.28 -29.66 -32.99
N ASP A 2 -1.53 -29.29 -32.77
CA ASP A 2 -1.86 -27.97 -32.28
C ASP A 2 -1.24 -27.84 -30.89
N ALA A 3 -0.36 -26.88 -30.71
CA ALA A 3 0.15 -26.53 -29.40
C ALA A 3 -1.06 -26.08 -28.56
N GLN A 4 -1.51 -26.92 -27.68
CA GLN A 4 -2.58 -26.60 -26.74
C GLN A 4 -2.16 -25.33 -26.03
N ALA A 5 -2.94 -24.24 -26.14
CA ALA A 5 -2.59 -22.97 -25.51
C ALA A 5 -2.33 -23.21 -24.01
N GLU A 6 -1.18 -22.75 -23.55
CA GLU A 6 -0.74 -22.96 -22.17
C GLU A 6 -1.66 -22.18 -21.23
N PHE A 7 -2.30 -22.86 -20.28
CA PHE A 7 -3.17 -22.23 -19.28
C PHE A 7 -2.34 -21.32 -18.37
N THR A 8 -2.60 -20.01 -18.42
CA THR A 8 -1.79 -19.01 -17.73
C THR A 8 -2.51 -18.46 -16.50
N VAL A 9 -1.82 -18.47 -15.36
CA VAL A 9 -2.32 -17.99 -14.07
C VAL A 9 -1.42 -16.84 -13.57
N ILE A 10 -2.03 -15.71 -13.21
CA ILE A 10 -1.35 -14.64 -12.47
C ILE A 10 -1.70 -14.78 -10.98
N CYS A 11 -0.65 -14.80 -10.14
CA CYS A 11 -0.76 -14.88 -8.67
C CYS A 11 -0.36 -13.53 -8.09
N CYS A 12 -1.33 -12.71 -7.66
CA CYS A 12 -1.11 -11.33 -7.25
C CYS A 12 -1.75 -11.00 -5.88
N PRO A 13 -1.34 -11.71 -4.80
CA PRO A 13 -1.83 -11.45 -3.45
C PRO A 13 -1.20 -10.21 -2.83
N ASP A 14 -1.90 -9.66 -1.82
CA ASP A 14 -1.32 -8.84 -0.76
C ASP A 14 -0.65 -9.73 0.31
N SER A 15 -0.07 -9.10 1.32
CA SER A 15 0.55 -9.77 2.46
C SER A 15 -0.49 -10.50 3.33
N PHE A 16 -0.10 -11.63 3.89
CA PHE A 16 -0.82 -12.33 4.95
C PHE A 16 -0.22 -11.90 6.29
N LYS A 17 -0.66 -10.74 6.79
CA LYS A 17 -0.07 -10.05 7.95
C LYS A 17 0.27 -11.00 9.09
N GLY A 18 1.53 -10.95 9.54
CA GLY A 18 2.05 -11.78 10.62
C GLY A 18 2.41 -13.22 10.22
N THR A 19 2.19 -13.66 8.96
CA THR A 19 2.43 -15.04 8.53
C THR A 19 3.17 -15.19 7.21
N ALA A 20 2.95 -14.30 6.24
CA ALA A 20 3.68 -14.32 4.97
C ALA A 20 3.69 -12.90 4.33
N THR A 21 4.80 -12.52 3.73
CA THR A 21 4.91 -11.34 2.88
C THR A 21 4.13 -11.54 1.57
N ALA A 22 3.81 -10.45 0.88
CA ALA A 22 3.14 -10.54 -0.43
C ALA A 22 3.97 -11.36 -1.44
N ARG A 23 5.31 -11.22 -1.40
CA ARG A 23 6.23 -11.99 -2.24
C ARG A 23 6.16 -13.49 -1.95
N GLU A 24 6.32 -13.89 -0.69
CA GLU A 24 6.23 -15.29 -0.29
C GLU A 24 4.86 -15.89 -0.66
N ALA A 25 3.79 -15.15 -0.44
CA ALA A 25 2.45 -15.57 -0.80
C ALA A 25 2.28 -15.75 -2.32
N ALA A 26 2.76 -14.78 -3.13
CA ALA A 26 2.69 -14.86 -4.59
C ALA A 26 3.48 -16.06 -5.14
N GLU A 27 4.68 -16.31 -4.62
CA GLU A 27 5.50 -17.46 -5.01
C GLU A 27 4.87 -18.79 -4.59
N ALA A 28 4.30 -18.87 -3.38
CA ALA A 28 3.62 -20.07 -2.92
C ALA A 28 2.39 -20.37 -3.80
N MET A 29 1.58 -19.37 -4.13
CA MET A 29 0.45 -19.52 -5.03
C MET A 29 0.90 -19.93 -6.44
N ALA A 30 1.96 -19.29 -6.97
CA ALA A 30 2.49 -19.62 -8.30
C ALA A 30 3.05 -21.06 -8.34
N ALA A 31 3.71 -21.51 -7.27
CA ALA A 31 4.14 -22.90 -7.16
C ALA A 31 2.94 -23.87 -7.20
N GLY A 32 1.85 -23.57 -6.50
CA GLY A 32 0.63 -24.36 -6.54
C GLY A 32 -0.03 -24.42 -7.93
N ALA A 33 -0.07 -23.30 -8.63
CA ALA A 33 -0.58 -23.25 -10.00
C ALA A 33 0.30 -24.06 -10.97
N ARG A 34 1.63 -24.02 -10.82
CA ARG A 34 2.56 -24.88 -11.59
C ARG A 34 2.37 -26.35 -11.30
N ASP A 35 2.13 -26.74 -10.02
CA ASP A 35 1.80 -28.11 -9.65
C ASP A 35 0.51 -28.62 -10.30
N ALA A 36 -0.41 -27.70 -10.66
CA ALA A 36 -1.62 -28.00 -11.43
C ALA A 36 -1.37 -28.00 -12.96
N GLY A 37 -0.13 -27.84 -13.41
CA GLY A 37 0.26 -27.84 -14.83
C GLY A 37 -0.07 -26.54 -15.58
N ALA A 38 -0.16 -25.41 -14.89
CA ALA A 38 -0.33 -24.10 -15.49
C ALA A 38 1.02 -23.36 -15.61
N ARG A 39 1.11 -22.44 -16.56
CA ARG A 39 2.10 -21.38 -16.51
C ARG A 39 1.68 -20.39 -15.42
N ALA A 40 2.55 -20.09 -14.46
CA ALA A 40 2.22 -19.20 -13.36
C ALA A 40 3.22 -18.07 -13.20
N ILE A 41 2.69 -16.86 -13.04
CA ILE A 41 3.44 -15.62 -12.88
C ILE A 41 3.13 -15.08 -11.48
N ALA A 42 4.18 -14.88 -10.66
CA ALA A 42 4.05 -14.29 -9.34
C ALA A 42 4.18 -12.75 -9.45
N VAL A 43 3.18 -12.04 -8.98
CA VAL A 43 3.14 -10.57 -8.99
C VAL A 43 2.70 -10.09 -7.61
N PRO A 44 3.60 -10.01 -6.61
CA PRO A 44 3.23 -9.55 -5.27
C PRO A 44 2.66 -8.14 -5.35
N MET A 45 1.58 -7.89 -4.59
CA MET A 45 0.87 -6.62 -4.56
C MET A 45 0.91 -6.00 -3.17
N ALA A 46 0.62 -4.69 -3.10
CA ALA A 46 0.45 -3.95 -1.86
C ALA A 46 -0.46 -2.73 -2.10
N ASP A 47 -1.07 -2.23 -1.03
CA ASP A 47 -2.03 -1.13 -1.05
C ASP A 47 -1.45 0.25 -0.71
N GLY A 48 -0.14 0.36 -0.45
CA GLY A 48 0.52 1.57 0.04
C GLY A 48 0.96 1.44 1.51
N GLY A 49 0.72 0.27 2.12
CA GLY A 49 1.16 -0.07 3.46
C GLY A 49 2.63 -0.51 3.55
N GLU A 50 2.98 -1.09 4.69
CA GLU A 50 4.31 -1.63 4.97
C GLU A 50 4.73 -2.68 3.91
N GLY A 51 5.96 -2.55 3.41
CA GLY A 51 6.52 -3.40 2.36
C GLY A 51 6.22 -2.93 0.92
N THR A 52 5.40 -1.90 0.74
CA THR A 52 5.09 -1.34 -0.58
C THR A 52 6.34 -0.73 -1.22
N ALA A 53 7.17 -0.04 -0.43
CA ALA A 53 8.37 0.62 -0.91
C ALA A 53 9.36 -0.37 -1.54
N GLU A 54 9.57 -1.51 -0.90
CA GLU A 54 10.43 -2.57 -1.43
C GLU A 54 9.92 -3.11 -2.76
N LEU A 55 8.62 -3.42 -2.85
CA LEU A 55 8.02 -3.95 -4.07
C LEU A 55 8.09 -2.95 -5.22
N LEU A 56 7.78 -1.68 -4.98
CA LEU A 56 7.90 -0.61 -5.97
C LEU A 56 9.36 -0.42 -6.43
N ALA A 57 10.30 -0.39 -5.48
CA ALA A 57 11.70 -0.21 -5.79
C ALA A 57 12.23 -1.34 -6.68
N GLN A 58 11.91 -2.58 -6.36
CA GLN A 58 12.32 -3.74 -7.14
C GLN A 58 11.65 -3.78 -8.53
N ALA A 59 10.36 -3.43 -8.62
CA ALA A 59 9.66 -3.33 -9.89
C ALA A 59 10.27 -2.26 -10.79
N TRP A 60 10.59 -1.08 -10.25
CA TRP A 60 11.21 0.00 -11.03
C TRP A 60 12.67 -0.28 -11.41
N ALA A 61 13.44 -0.96 -10.57
CA ALA A 61 14.80 -1.37 -10.92
C ALA A 61 14.83 -2.38 -12.07
N GLY A 62 13.85 -3.31 -12.12
CA GLY A 62 13.72 -4.29 -13.21
C GLY A 62 13.24 -3.69 -14.54
N THR A 63 12.58 -2.53 -14.52
CA THR A 63 12.01 -1.88 -15.71
C THR A 63 12.90 -0.82 -16.36
N ALA A 64 14.17 -0.73 -16.01
CA ALA A 64 15.12 0.22 -16.61
C ALA A 64 15.22 0.18 -18.16
N GLY A 65 14.36 -0.58 -18.84
CA GLY A 65 14.20 -0.68 -20.29
C GLY A 65 12.78 -0.71 -20.83
N GLY A 66 11.74 -0.53 -20.02
CA GLY A 66 10.35 -0.22 -20.49
C GLY A 66 9.51 -1.37 -21.02
N THR A 67 9.98 -2.61 -21.11
CA THR A 67 9.23 -3.79 -21.59
C THR A 67 9.67 -5.08 -20.89
N GLY A 68 9.82 -5.05 -19.57
CA GLY A 68 10.14 -6.25 -18.79
C GLY A 68 8.94 -7.23 -18.73
N PRO A 69 9.20 -8.52 -18.49
CA PRO A 69 8.13 -9.49 -18.25
C PRO A 69 7.32 -9.07 -17.02
N VAL A 70 6.03 -9.44 -17.01
CA VAL A 70 5.15 -9.24 -15.85
C VAL A 70 5.78 -9.90 -14.62
N GLY A 71 5.89 -9.15 -13.51
CA GLY A 71 6.43 -9.65 -12.25
C GLY A 71 7.56 -8.80 -11.70
N ILE A 72 8.13 -9.25 -10.60
CA ILE A 72 9.29 -8.64 -9.92
C ILE A 72 10.40 -9.68 -9.83
N ASP A 73 11.53 -9.42 -10.50
CA ASP A 73 12.69 -10.33 -10.47
C ASP A 73 13.56 -10.20 -9.22
N GLY A 74 13.32 -9.16 -8.42
CA GLY A 74 13.95 -8.97 -7.11
C GLY A 74 15.38 -8.45 -7.15
N THR A 75 15.89 -8.07 -8.32
CA THR A 75 17.27 -7.59 -8.47
C THR A 75 17.33 -6.12 -8.86
N GLY A 76 18.30 -5.36 -8.35
CA GLY A 76 18.70 -4.05 -8.86
C GLY A 76 18.42 -2.84 -7.97
N ALA A 77 17.45 -2.86 -7.06
CA ALA A 77 17.25 -1.77 -6.11
C ALA A 77 18.26 -1.81 -4.97
N THR A 78 18.86 -0.68 -4.63
CA THR A 78 19.79 -0.57 -3.50
C THR A 78 19.02 -0.22 -2.22
N ALA A 79 19.28 -0.97 -1.14
CA ALA A 79 18.76 -0.68 0.17
C ALA A 79 19.73 0.18 0.98
N HIS A 80 19.22 1.21 1.64
CA HIS A 80 19.97 2.10 2.53
C HIS A 80 19.41 2.01 3.94
N ASP A 81 20.23 1.58 4.88
CA ASP A 81 19.88 1.48 6.30
C ASP A 81 20.39 2.72 7.05
N VAL A 82 19.50 3.43 7.74
CA VAL A 82 19.74 4.71 8.38
C VAL A 82 19.42 4.61 9.88
N ALA A 83 20.34 5.03 10.72
CA ALA A 83 20.08 5.20 12.15
C ALA A 83 19.20 6.45 12.36
N THR A 84 18.04 6.26 12.99
CA THR A 84 17.04 7.30 13.22
C THR A 84 16.28 7.01 14.53
N VAL A 85 15.09 7.60 14.68
CA VAL A 85 14.20 7.35 15.82
C VAL A 85 12.84 6.84 15.37
N ASP A 86 12.18 6.04 16.23
CA ASP A 86 10.79 5.65 16.02
C ASP A 86 9.81 6.81 16.32
N ALA A 87 8.51 6.54 16.18
CA ALA A 87 7.46 7.55 16.37
C ALA A 87 7.42 8.16 17.78
N ILE A 88 7.97 7.50 18.80
CA ILE A 88 8.05 7.99 20.18
C ILE A 88 9.48 8.35 20.61
N GLY A 89 10.42 8.44 19.68
CA GLY A 89 11.77 8.94 19.89
C GLY A 89 12.79 7.91 20.32
N ARG A 90 12.51 6.60 20.25
CA ARG A 90 13.48 5.54 20.57
C ARG A 90 14.40 5.29 19.37
N PRO A 91 15.73 5.09 19.60
CA PRO A 91 16.66 4.79 18.51
C PRO A 91 16.30 3.51 17.76
N ILE A 92 16.29 3.59 16.44
CA ILE A 92 16.05 2.45 15.53
C ILE A 92 16.95 2.57 14.29
N THR A 93 16.98 1.49 13.49
CA THR A 93 17.45 1.50 12.11
C THR A 93 16.24 1.39 11.19
N ALA A 94 16.07 2.35 10.29
CA ALA A 94 15.02 2.36 9.29
C ALA A 94 15.63 2.29 7.88
N ARG A 95 14.81 1.93 6.89
CA ARG A 95 15.27 1.65 5.53
C ARG A 95 14.53 2.46 4.49
N TRP A 96 15.28 2.91 3.47
CA TRP A 96 14.75 3.38 2.21
C TRP A 96 15.40 2.64 1.03
N TRP A 97 14.82 2.76 -0.15
CA TRP A 97 15.25 2.05 -1.35
C TRP A 97 15.57 3.02 -2.48
N GLU A 98 16.65 2.74 -3.22
CA GLU A 98 17.04 3.44 -4.44
C GLU A 98 16.87 2.50 -5.64
N PRO A 99 15.76 2.59 -6.40
CA PRO A 99 15.54 1.80 -7.60
C PRO A 99 16.42 2.25 -8.78
N ALA A 100 16.79 3.53 -8.82
CA ALA A 100 17.67 4.14 -9.80
C ALA A 100 18.26 5.44 -9.22
N PRO A 101 19.43 5.91 -9.71
CA PRO A 101 20.02 7.16 -9.27
C PRO A 101 19.03 8.34 -9.32
N GLY A 102 18.95 9.09 -8.23
CA GLY A 102 18.05 10.22 -8.07
C GLY A 102 16.63 9.89 -7.63
N ARG A 103 16.28 8.61 -7.48
CA ARG A 103 14.93 8.18 -7.05
C ARG A 103 14.98 7.46 -5.72
N ALA A 104 14.16 7.89 -4.78
CA ALA A 104 14.01 7.26 -3.47
C ALA A 104 12.57 6.75 -3.26
N VAL A 105 12.46 5.58 -2.63
CA VAL A 105 11.17 5.00 -2.22
C VAL A 105 11.28 4.52 -0.78
N LEU A 106 10.32 4.90 0.06
CA LEU A 106 10.31 4.51 1.46
C LEU A 106 8.89 4.35 2.01
N ASP A 107 8.75 3.44 2.98
CA ASP A 107 7.54 3.33 3.79
C ASP A 107 7.67 4.28 4.98
N LEU A 108 6.67 5.11 5.24
CA LEU A 108 6.59 5.91 6.47
C LEU A 108 6.69 5.01 7.71
N ALA A 109 6.09 3.84 7.64
CA ALA A 109 6.11 2.85 8.70
C ALA A 109 7.51 2.32 9.05
N SER A 110 8.50 2.48 8.17
CA SER A 110 9.89 2.07 8.43
C SER A 110 10.50 2.80 9.64
N ALA A 111 10.13 4.08 9.85
CA ALA A 111 10.53 4.85 11.03
C ALA A 111 9.34 5.18 11.94
N SER A 112 8.17 5.51 11.37
CA SER A 112 7.04 6.02 12.15
C SER A 112 5.85 5.06 12.18
N GLY A 113 6.14 3.74 12.15
CA GLY A 113 5.16 2.67 12.09
C GLY A 113 4.52 2.30 13.43
N LEU A 114 3.23 1.95 13.38
CA LEU A 114 2.46 1.52 14.57
C LEU A 114 2.99 0.21 15.19
N PRO A 115 3.42 -0.81 14.43
CA PRO A 115 3.96 -2.03 15.02
C PRO A 115 5.20 -1.79 15.90
N ALA A 116 6.05 -0.84 15.54
CA ALA A 116 7.27 -0.51 16.27
C ALA A 116 7.00 0.07 17.66
N VAL A 117 5.84 0.66 17.88
CA VAL A 117 5.43 1.32 19.13
C VAL A 117 4.21 0.67 19.78
N ALA A 118 3.84 -0.53 19.37
CA ALA A 118 2.64 -1.23 19.87
C ALA A 118 2.68 -1.52 21.38
N ASP A 119 3.88 -1.56 21.97
CA ASP A 119 4.12 -1.71 23.40
C ASP A 119 3.85 -0.43 24.20
N SER A 120 3.86 0.73 23.55
CA SER A 120 3.67 2.05 24.19
C SER A 120 3.09 3.04 23.18
N PRO A 121 1.85 2.85 22.70
CA PRO A 121 1.25 3.75 21.72
C PRO A 121 0.98 5.13 22.34
N ASP A 122 1.34 6.18 21.61
CA ASP A 122 1.13 7.58 22.01
C ASP A 122 0.54 8.38 20.85
N ALA A 123 -0.78 8.34 20.71
CA ALA A 123 -1.49 9.05 19.64
C ALA A 123 -1.25 10.56 19.63
N SER A 124 -0.98 11.17 20.78
CA SER A 124 -0.83 12.62 20.94
C SER A 124 0.60 13.10 20.74
N GLY A 125 1.59 12.32 21.21
CA GLY A 125 3.02 12.68 21.18
C GLY A 125 3.81 12.05 20.05
N ALA A 126 3.27 11.01 19.40
CA ALA A 126 3.95 10.35 18.27
C ALA A 126 4.22 11.32 17.11
N SER A 127 5.41 11.20 16.53
CA SER A 127 5.94 12.14 15.55
C SER A 127 6.54 11.44 14.32
N THR A 128 6.39 12.05 13.16
CA THR A 128 7.00 11.64 11.89
C THR A 128 8.45 12.08 11.74
N PHE A 129 9.11 12.53 12.82
CA PHE A 129 10.47 13.09 12.75
C PHE A 129 11.48 12.10 12.18
N GLY A 130 11.48 10.84 12.62
CA GLY A 130 12.38 9.82 12.11
C GLY A 130 12.19 9.55 10.62
N THR A 131 10.95 9.62 10.12
CA THR A 131 10.70 9.57 8.66
C THR A 131 11.33 10.75 7.94
N GLY A 132 11.31 11.95 8.55
CA GLY A 132 11.98 13.12 7.99
C GLY A 132 13.50 12.99 7.95
N GLU A 133 14.13 12.37 8.97
CA GLU A 133 15.57 12.06 8.96
C GLU A 133 15.91 11.06 7.84
N LEU A 134 15.05 10.07 7.61
CA LEU A 134 15.21 9.11 6.51
C LEU A 134 15.15 9.80 5.15
N ILE A 135 14.20 10.74 4.96
CA ILE A 135 14.10 11.56 3.75
C ILE A 135 15.34 12.46 3.59
N LEU A 136 15.85 13.04 4.67
CA LEU A 136 17.06 13.86 4.61
C LEU A 136 18.26 13.05 4.10
N ASP A 137 18.38 11.79 4.49
CA ASP A 137 19.39 10.86 3.97
C ASP A 137 19.19 10.58 2.47
N CYS A 138 17.95 10.32 2.02
CA CYS A 138 17.64 10.18 0.59
C CYS A 138 18.10 11.40 -0.22
N LEU A 139 17.77 12.61 0.27
CA LEU A 139 18.17 13.87 -0.38
C LEU A 139 19.69 14.07 -0.37
N ALA A 140 20.37 13.62 0.70
CA ALA A 140 21.83 13.66 0.79
C ALA A 140 22.52 12.69 -0.19
N ALA A 141 21.88 11.55 -0.44
CA ALA A 141 22.31 10.59 -1.47
C ALA A 141 22.06 11.08 -2.91
N GLY A 142 21.36 12.20 -3.08
CA GLY A 142 21.10 12.82 -4.39
C GLY A 142 19.71 12.56 -4.97
N ALA A 143 18.78 12.03 -4.18
CA ALA A 143 17.41 11.85 -4.64
C ALA A 143 16.72 13.21 -4.87
N ASP A 144 16.03 13.35 -6.00
CA ASP A 144 15.17 14.48 -6.35
C ASP A 144 13.72 14.03 -6.67
N ASP A 145 13.47 12.72 -6.67
CA ASP A 145 12.17 12.06 -6.83
C ASP A 145 11.95 11.15 -5.62
N VAL A 146 11.05 11.55 -4.71
CA VAL A 146 10.81 10.87 -3.44
C VAL A 146 9.39 10.32 -3.43
N THR A 147 9.28 8.99 -3.37
CA THR A 147 8.01 8.29 -3.21
C THR A 147 7.86 7.82 -1.76
N LEU A 148 6.83 8.28 -1.08
CA LEU A 148 6.53 7.97 0.32
C LEU A 148 5.23 7.18 0.42
N CYS A 149 5.31 5.93 0.88
CA CYS A 149 4.16 5.07 1.13
C CYS A 149 3.63 5.31 2.56
N LEU A 150 2.34 5.62 2.68
CA LEU A 150 1.76 6.21 3.89
C LEU A 150 1.01 5.24 4.81
N GLY A 151 0.95 3.95 4.50
CA GLY A 151 0.24 2.99 5.34
C GLY A 151 0.95 2.67 6.66
N GLY A 152 0.19 2.15 7.64
CA GLY A 152 0.75 1.59 8.87
C GLY A 152 1.28 2.58 9.91
N SER A 153 0.98 3.89 9.82
CA SER A 153 1.52 4.95 10.68
C SER A 153 1.05 4.86 12.14
N ALA A 154 1.95 5.24 13.07
CA ALA A 154 1.65 5.47 14.50
C ALA A 154 1.22 6.91 14.80
N THR A 155 1.46 7.84 13.90
CA THR A 155 1.43 9.28 14.14
C THR A 155 0.11 9.94 13.75
N THR A 156 -0.18 11.10 14.36
CA THR A 156 -1.30 12.01 14.01
C THR A 156 -0.80 13.45 14.06
N ASP A 157 0.42 13.69 13.57
CA ASP A 157 1.13 14.97 13.66
C ASP A 157 1.10 15.81 12.35
N GLY A 158 0.26 15.43 11.39
CA GLY A 158 0.14 16.19 10.15
C GLY A 158 1.41 16.28 9.30
N GLY A 159 2.40 15.39 9.53
CA GLY A 159 3.71 15.46 8.91
C GLY A 159 4.61 16.57 9.49
N ALA A 160 4.22 17.17 10.61
CA ALA A 160 4.96 18.26 11.27
C ALA A 160 6.38 17.82 11.68
N GLY A 161 6.52 16.64 12.27
CA GLY A 161 7.83 16.09 12.63
C GLY A 161 8.72 15.89 11.41
N LEU A 162 8.16 15.36 10.34
CA LEU A 162 8.86 15.12 9.07
C LEU A 162 9.46 16.43 8.52
N ILE A 163 8.66 17.48 8.37
CA ILE A 163 9.18 18.74 7.83
C ILE A 163 10.11 19.45 8.81
N THR A 164 9.96 19.22 10.13
CA THR A 164 10.89 19.75 11.14
C THR A 164 12.27 19.10 11.01
N ALA A 165 12.35 17.79 10.76
CA ALA A 165 13.62 17.12 10.47
C ALA A 165 14.29 17.67 9.20
N LEU A 166 13.51 18.13 8.21
CA LEU A 166 13.99 18.79 7.01
C LEU A 166 14.35 20.28 7.22
N GLY A 167 14.27 20.80 8.45
CA GLY A 167 14.71 22.15 8.81
C GLY A 167 13.61 23.20 8.90
N ALA A 168 12.33 22.84 8.77
CA ALA A 168 11.22 23.73 9.09
C ALA A 168 11.10 23.94 10.60
N ARG A 169 10.52 25.08 11.01
CA ARG A 169 10.25 25.37 12.44
C ARG A 169 8.77 25.68 12.63
N ILE A 170 8.19 25.07 13.64
CA ILE A 170 6.78 25.32 14.02
C ILE A 170 6.81 26.11 15.32
N LEU A 171 6.27 27.32 15.28
CA LEU A 171 6.39 28.28 16.37
C LEU A 171 5.03 28.56 17.00
N GLY A 172 5.01 28.64 18.32
CA GLY A 172 3.87 29.13 19.10
C GLY A 172 3.71 30.65 19.01
N ALA A 173 2.68 31.19 19.65
CA ALA A 173 2.39 32.62 19.69
C ALA A 173 3.49 33.42 20.39
N ASP A 174 4.27 32.81 21.27
CA ASP A 174 5.42 33.37 21.95
C ASP A 174 6.71 33.38 21.09
N GLY A 175 6.66 32.83 19.89
CA GLY A 175 7.78 32.72 18.97
C GLY A 175 8.75 31.59 19.27
N ARG A 176 8.49 30.74 20.27
CA ARG A 176 9.29 29.55 20.59
C ARG A 176 8.87 28.36 19.73
N GLU A 177 9.80 27.45 19.51
CA GLU A 177 9.50 26.19 18.82
C GLU A 177 8.60 25.31 19.70
N LEU A 178 7.58 24.71 19.07
CA LEU A 178 6.72 23.76 19.73
C LEU A 178 7.42 22.39 19.88
N PRO A 179 7.12 21.65 20.96
CA PRO A 179 7.53 20.25 21.07
C PRO A 179 6.94 19.42 19.92
N ARG A 180 7.57 18.28 19.63
CA ARG A 180 7.04 17.32 18.64
C ARG A 180 5.75 16.68 19.14
N GLY A 181 4.93 16.20 18.20
CA GLY A 181 3.68 15.49 18.47
C GLY A 181 2.46 16.23 17.93
N GLY A 182 1.41 15.47 17.64
CA GLY A 182 0.20 16.00 17.00
C GLY A 182 -0.57 16.98 17.90
N ALA A 183 -0.68 16.68 19.18
CA ALA A 183 -1.46 17.53 20.12
C ALA A 183 -0.90 18.95 20.24
N THR A 184 0.42 19.14 20.12
CA THR A 184 1.08 20.45 20.23
C THR A 184 0.72 21.41 19.11
N LEU A 185 0.24 20.89 17.97
CA LEU A 185 -0.16 21.71 16.82
C LEU A 185 -1.40 22.58 17.09
N ALA A 186 -2.13 22.33 18.18
CA ALA A 186 -3.21 23.21 18.63
C ALA A 186 -2.68 24.62 18.95
N ASP A 187 -1.45 24.73 19.46
CA ASP A 187 -0.79 25.97 19.83
C ASP A 187 0.06 26.58 18.68
N ALA A 188 0.07 25.97 17.51
CA ALA A 188 0.86 26.44 16.38
C ALA A 188 0.32 27.77 15.84
N ALA A 189 1.19 28.77 15.80
CA ALA A 189 0.87 30.11 15.36
C ALA A 189 1.60 30.52 14.05
N ARG A 190 2.77 29.92 13.79
CA ARG A 190 3.56 30.23 12.58
C ARG A 190 4.36 29.03 12.12
N LEU A 191 4.34 28.78 10.83
CA LEU A 191 5.25 27.87 10.13
C LEU A 191 6.39 28.70 9.51
N ASP A 192 7.62 28.40 9.92
CA ASP A 192 8.83 29.07 9.41
C ASP A 192 9.63 28.07 8.55
N LEU A 193 9.70 28.34 7.27
CA LEU A 193 10.38 27.53 6.26
C LEU A 193 11.77 28.08 5.88
N ALA A 194 12.28 29.12 6.58
CA ALA A 194 13.56 29.73 6.22
C ALA A 194 14.75 28.75 6.30
N GLY A 195 14.70 27.81 7.25
CA GLY A 195 15.72 26.77 7.44
C GLY A 195 15.48 25.49 6.68
N LEU A 196 14.40 25.38 5.91
CA LEU A 196 14.06 24.16 5.18
C LEU A 196 15.14 23.81 4.14
N ASP A 197 15.56 22.55 4.12
CA ASP A 197 16.52 22.04 3.15
C ASP A 197 16.08 22.39 1.71
N PRO A 198 16.92 23.07 0.93
CA PRO A 198 16.56 23.48 -0.42
C PRO A 198 16.33 22.30 -1.36
N ARG A 199 16.88 21.11 -1.06
CA ARG A 199 16.63 19.88 -1.84
C ARG A 199 15.20 19.42 -1.64
N ALA A 200 14.68 19.46 -0.39
CA ALA A 200 13.28 19.11 -0.09
C ALA A 200 12.28 20.03 -0.81
N ARG A 201 12.62 21.32 -0.98
CA ARG A 201 11.79 22.27 -1.75
C ARG A 201 11.72 21.96 -3.24
N ARG A 202 12.75 21.32 -3.79
CA ARG A 202 12.84 21.03 -5.25
C ARG A 202 12.44 19.61 -5.61
N ALA A 203 12.36 18.71 -4.62
CA ALA A 203 12.04 17.32 -4.84
C ALA A 203 10.64 17.15 -5.44
N ARG A 204 10.49 16.18 -6.33
CA ARG A 204 9.19 15.65 -6.73
C ARG A 204 8.71 14.69 -5.67
N TRP A 205 7.49 14.90 -5.18
CA TRP A 205 6.88 14.10 -4.14
C TRP A 205 5.77 13.24 -4.72
N THR A 206 5.83 11.94 -4.50
CA THR A 206 4.73 11.03 -4.76
C THR A 206 4.30 10.39 -3.43
N LEU A 207 3.06 10.64 -3.02
CA LEU A 207 2.48 10.04 -1.83
C LEU A 207 1.59 8.87 -2.24
N VAL A 208 1.90 7.69 -1.70
CA VAL A 208 1.16 6.46 -2.00
C VAL A 208 0.26 6.11 -0.82
N LEU A 209 -1.03 6.03 -1.08
CA LEU A 209 -2.05 5.80 -0.06
C LEU A 209 -3.23 4.98 -0.60
N ASP A 210 -4.03 4.39 0.29
CA ASP A 210 -5.21 3.58 -0.04
C ASP A 210 -6.54 4.17 0.48
N VAL A 211 -6.46 5.27 1.26
CA VAL A 211 -7.61 5.88 1.94
C VAL A 211 -8.04 7.20 1.31
N THR A 212 -9.30 7.57 1.50
CA THR A 212 -9.86 8.87 1.09
C THR A 212 -10.20 9.78 2.27
N THR A 213 -9.84 9.35 3.49
CA THR A 213 -10.10 10.10 4.73
C THR A 213 -9.49 11.48 4.66
N SER A 214 -10.25 12.51 5.08
CA SER A 214 -9.78 13.89 5.18
C SER A 214 -8.94 14.13 6.44
N PRO A 215 -8.13 15.20 6.52
CA PRO A 215 -7.42 15.59 7.75
C PRO A 215 -8.36 15.77 8.95
N ARG A 216 -9.55 16.36 8.73
CA ARG A 216 -10.58 16.57 9.75
C ARG A 216 -11.05 15.25 10.38
N ASP A 217 -11.22 14.22 9.57
CA ASP A 217 -11.80 12.96 9.98
C ASP A 217 -10.74 11.95 10.47
N ALA A 218 -9.48 12.15 10.12
CA ALA A 218 -8.39 11.23 10.41
C ALA A 218 -8.24 10.88 11.90
N PRO A 219 -8.36 11.81 12.87
CA PRO A 219 -8.27 11.46 14.28
C PRO A 219 -9.39 10.54 14.75
N ALA A 220 -10.62 10.75 14.29
CA ALA A 220 -11.76 9.91 14.65
C ALA A 220 -11.67 8.51 14.02
N VAL A 221 -11.18 8.42 12.77
CA VAL A 221 -11.08 7.16 12.03
C VAL A 221 -9.89 6.33 12.50
N PHE A 222 -8.71 6.95 12.67
CA PHE A 222 -7.46 6.24 12.91
C PHE A 222 -6.87 6.42 14.32
N GLY A 223 -7.34 7.41 15.09
CA GLY A 223 -6.83 7.69 16.44
C GLY A 223 -7.01 6.53 17.41
N PRO A 224 -8.18 5.88 17.49
CA PRO A 224 -8.41 4.78 18.42
C PRO A 224 -7.41 3.62 18.27
N GLN A 225 -7.07 3.20 17.05
CA GLN A 225 -6.08 2.14 16.82
C GLN A 225 -4.65 2.55 17.20
N LYS A 226 -4.38 3.87 17.33
CA LYS A 226 -3.10 4.45 17.77
C LYS A 226 -3.10 4.75 19.28
N GLY A 227 -4.14 4.33 20.01
CA GLY A 227 -4.27 4.48 21.45
C GLY A 227 -4.91 5.79 21.90
N ALA A 228 -5.55 6.57 21.02
CA ALA A 228 -6.23 7.80 21.40
C ALA A 228 -7.51 7.53 22.19
N SER A 229 -7.68 8.24 23.34
CA SER A 229 -8.96 8.34 24.02
C SER A 229 -9.92 9.25 23.22
N PRO A 230 -11.25 9.23 23.51
CA PRO A 230 -12.18 10.16 22.88
C PRO A 230 -11.77 11.65 23.02
N GLU A 231 -11.29 12.04 24.19
CA GLU A 231 -10.82 13.40 24.47
C GLU A 231 -9.57 13.75 23.65
N GLN A 232 -8.65 12.79 23.46
CA GLN A 232 -7.49 12.96 22.61
C GLN A 232 -7.86 13.04 21.13
N VAL A 233 -8.90 12.33 20.68
CA VAL A 233 -9.44 12.46 19.32
C VAL A 233 -9.90 13.90 19.07
N ASP A 234 -10.66 14.52 19.99
CA ASP A 234 -11.11 15.90 19.88
C ASP A 234 -9.94 16.90 19.87
N GLN A 235 -8.94 16.68 20.73
CA GLN A 235 -7.73 17.51 20.77
C GLN A 235 -6.95 17.43 19.46
N LEU A 236 -6.72 16.23 18.95
CA LEU A 236 -6.00 16.00 17.70
C LEU A 236 -6.77 16.56 16.49
N THR A 237 -8.10 16.49 16.50
CA THR A 237 -8.94 17.11 15.47
C THR A 237 -8.74 18.62 15.45
N SER A 238 -8.80 19.28 16.62
CA SER A 238 -8.57 20.73 16.74
C SER A 238 -7.16 21.12 16.31
N ALA A 239 -6.17 20.30 16.68
CA ALA A 239 -4.76 20.48 16.31
C ALA A 239 -4.56 20.39 14.80
N LEU A 240 -5.10 19.37 14.14
CA LEU A 240 -5.01 19.21 12.68
C LEU A 240 -5.76 20.31 11.92
N LEU A 241 -6.89 20.81 12.42
CA LEU A 241 -7.57 21.96 11.82
C LEU A 241 -6.71 23.23 11.88
N THR A 242 -6.01 23.46 13.00
CA THR A 242 -5.05 24.57 13.12
C THR A 242 -3.88 24.39 12.16
N TRP A 243 -3.35 23.16 12.07
CA TRP A 243 -2.24 22.82 11.19
C TRP A 243 -2.60 23.00 9.70
N CYS A 244 -3.75 22.48 9.27
CA CYS A 244 -4.24 22.67 7.90
C CYS A 244 -4.32 24.15 7.52
N ARG A 245 -4.84 25.01 8.42
CA ARG A 245 -4.93 26.45 8.21
C ARG A 245 -3.55 27.09 8.01
N LEU A 246 -2.55 26.71 8.83
CA LEU A 246 -1.19 27.22 8.71
C LEU A 246 -0.50 26.77 7.41
N CYS A 247 -0.78 25.54 7.00
CA CYS A 247 -0.24 24.96 5.76
C CYS A 247 -1.00 25.37 4.49
N GLY A 248 -2.14 26.08 4.62
CA GLY A 248 -2.97 26.47 3.47
C GLY A 248 -3.70 25.29 2.80
N VAL A 249 -3.96 24.21 3.54
CA VAL A 249 -4.62 22.98 3.03
C VAL A 249 -6.07 22.95 3.52
N ASP A 250 -7.00 22.54 2.65
CA ASP A 250 -8.39 22.29 3.05
C ASP A 250 -8.45 21.09 4.01
N PRO A 251 -8.97 21.25 5.25
CA PRO A 251 -9.12 20.14 6.18
C PRO A 251 -10.12 19.06 5.70
N GLY A 252 -10.92 19.33 4.68
CA GLY A 252 -11.81 18.38 4.02
C GLY A 252 -11.19 17.65 2.83
N GLU A 253 -9.94 17.93 2.46
CA GLU A 253 -9.28 17.37 1.27
C GLU A 253 -9.20 15.84 1.34
N PRO A 254 -9.79 15.10 0.38
CA PRO A 254 -9.78 13.64 0.39
C PRO A 254 -8.36 13.07 0.27
N GLY A 255 -8.06 12.04 1.10
CA GLY A 255 -6.75 11.37 1.12
C GLY A 255 -5.70 12.09 1.96
N TYR A 256 -5.85 13.38 2.23
CA TYR A 256 -4.89 14.13 3.05
C TYR A 256 -4.90 13.75 4.54
N GLY A 257 -5.88 12.96 4.98
CA GLY A 257 -5.90 12.36 6.31
C GLY A 257 -5.02 11.10 6.47
N ALA A 258 -4.46 10.58 5.39
CA ALA A 258 -3.57 9.42 5.42
C ALA A 258 -2.38 9.65 6.36
N ALA A 259 -1.95 8.57 7.05
CA ALA A 259 -0.83 8.61 7.98
C ALA A 259 -0.90 9.77 9.01
N GLY A 260 -2.11 9.99 9.58
CA GLY A 260 -2.31 11.07 10.55
C GLY A 260 -2.13 12.46 9.94
N ALA A 261 -2.59 12.63 8.72
CA ALA A 261 -2.54 13.83 7.90
C ALA A 261 -1.11 14.25 7.45
N THR A 262 -0.18 13.31 7.32
CA THR A 262 1.18 13.58 6.80
C THR A 262 1.18 14.34 5.46
N PRO A 263 0.26 14.12 4.51
CA PRO A 263 0.19 14.90 3.28
C PRO A 263 0.11 16.42 3.47
N VAL A 264 -0.47 16.88 4.60
CA VAL A 264 -0.57 18.33 4.90
C VAL A 264 0.80 18.98 5.05
N GLY A 265 1.71 18.34 5.81
CA GLY A 265 3.09 18.83 5.98
C GLY A 265 3.88 18.80 4.68
N ILE A 266 3.75 17.74 3.88
CA ILE A 266 4.41 17.65 2.58
C ILE A 266 3.87 18.72 1.62
N ALA A 267 2.55 18.96 1.59
CA ALA A 267 1.96 20.01 0.74
C ALA A 267 2.48 21.41 1.10
N ALA A 268 2.71 21.67 2.40
CA ALA A 268 3.27 22.94 2.85
C ALA A 268 4.68 23.21 2.31
N ILE A 269 5.51 22.19 2.13
CA ILE A 269 6.87 22.33 1.59
C ILE A 269 6.93 22.22 0.06
N ALA A 270 6.08 21.39 -0.54
CA ALA A 270 5.96 21.23 -1.99
C ALA A 270 5.30 22.45 -2.68
N GLY A 271 4.38 23.12 -1.98
CA GLY A 271 3.71 24.35 -2.44
C GLY A 271 4.39 25.65 -2.02
N ALA A 272 5.45 25.58 -1.21
CA ALA A 272 6.16 26.77 -0.73
C ALA A 272 6.88 27.44 -1.90
N ASP A 273 6.29 28.52 -2.38
CA ASP A 273 6.67 29.32 -3.52
C ASP A 273 8.17 29.56 -3.70
N TYR A 274 8.57 29.38 -4.95
CA TYR A 274 9.52 30.20 -5.61
C TYR A 274 11.01 29.88 -5.45
N CYS A 275 11.47 29.04 -6.33
CA CYS A 275 12.82 29.20 -6.86
C CYS A 275 12.70 29.81 -8.28
N PRO A 276 13.24 30.99 -8.56
CA PRO A 276 13.07 31.67 -9.87
C PRO A 276 13.53 30.87 -11.06
N ASP A 277 14.42 29.89 -10.84
CA ASP A 277 15.12 29.16 -11.89
C ASP A 277 14.77 27.66 -11.97
N HIS A 278 13.79 27.17 -11.17
CA HIS A 278 13.46 25.74 -11.13
C HIS A 278 11.94 25.54 -11.12
N SER A 279 11.49 24.49 -11.80
CA SER A 279 10.09 24.04 -11.75
C SER A 279 9.67 23.83 -10.28
N PRO A 280 8.43 24.21 -9.90
CA PRO A 280 7.95 24.01 -8.54
C PRO A 280 8.04 22.52 -8.16
N ALA A 281 8.32 22.25 -6.89
CA ALA A 281 8.15 20.91 -6.35
C ALA A 281 6.76 20.40 -6.71
N SER A 282 6.67 19.20 -7.27
CA SER A 282 5.39 18.61 -7.62
C SER A 282 4.97 17.63 -6.54
N LEU A 283 3.73 17.72 -6.12
CA LEU A 283 3.10 16.74 -5.23
C LEU A 283 2.07 15.95 -6.01
N THR A 284 2.27 14.64 -6.09
CA THR A 284 1.34 13.69 -6.70
C THR A 284 0.82 12.73 -5.64
N ILE A 285 -0.47 12.44 -5.68
CA ILE A 285 -1.09 11.42 -4.84
C ILE A 285 -1.48 10.25 -5.73
N GLU A 286 -1.01 9.06 -5.37
CA GLU A 286 -1.25 7.81 -6.09
C GLU A 286 -1.87 6.76 -5.17
N ARG A 287 -2.65 5.86 -5.75
CA ARG A 287 -3.13 4.68 -5.03
C ARG A 287 -2.14 3.54 -5.17
N GLY A 288 -1.91 2.79 -4.06
CA GLY A 288 -0.88 1.76 -4.00
C GLY A 288 -1.08 0.64 -5.02
N ALA A 289 -2.24 0.01 -5.04
CA ALA A 289 -2.50 -1.12 -5.92
C ALA A 289 -2.38 -0.77 -7.42
N PRO A 290 -3.00 0.31 -7.96
CA PRO A 290 -2.80 0.74 -9.34
C PRO A 290 -1.35 1.11 -9.67
N LEU A 291 -0.66 1.81 -8.78
CA LEU A 291 0.73 2.20 -8.99
C LEU A 291 1.64 0.98 -9.11
N LEU A 292 1.50 0.04 -8.19
CA LEU A 292 2.28 -1.19 -8.21
C LEU A 292 1.92 -2.08 -9.43
N ALA A 293 0.65 -2.13 -9.81
CA ALA A 293 0.22 -2.87 -11.01
C ALA A 293 0.86 -2.31 -12.29
N ARG A 294 0.98 -0.99 -12.41
CA ARG A 294 1.74 -0.37 -13.52
C ARG A 294 3.21 -0.70 -13.45
N ALA A 295 3.81 -0.57 -12.27
CA ALA A 295 5.24 -0.81 -12.06
C ALA A 295 5.65 -2.26 -12.35
N THR A 296 4.79 -3.24 -12.05
CA THR A 296 5.03 -4.67 -12.25
C THR A 296 4.61 -5.20 -13.63
N GLY A 297 4.01 -4.38 -14.48
CA GLY A 297 3.42 -4.81 -15.76
C GLY A 297 2.10 -5.59 -15.61
N LEU A 298 1.55 -5.71 -14.41
CA LEU A 298 0.26 -6.40 -14.19
C LEU A 298 -0.87 -5.70 -14.96
N GLU A 299 -0.91 -4.37 -14.98
CA GLU A 299 -1.93 -3.62 -15.69
C GLU A 299 -1.90 -3.91 -17.19
N ALA A 300 -0.73 -3.92 -17.82
CA ALA A 300 -0.54 -4.27 -19.23
C ALA A 300 -0.96 -5.72 -19.53
N ALA A 301 -0.65 -6.65 -18.63
CA ALA A 301 -1.12 -8.04 -18.76
C ALA A 301 -2.66 -8.14 -18.72
N LEU A 302 -3.30 -7.37 -17.83
CA LEU A 302 -4.76 -7.30 -17.74
C LEU A 302 -5.40 -6.56 -18.94
N ASP A 303 -4.63 -5.73 -19.66
CA ASP A 303 -5.03 -5.09 -20.91
C ASP A 303 -4.90 -6.00 -22.13
N GLY A 304 -4.38 -7.22 -21.97
CA GLY A 304 -4.34 -8.25 -23.00
C GLY A 304 -2.98 -8.47 -23.64
N ASP A 305 -1.90 -7.86 -23.12
CA ASP A 305 -0.53 -8.09 -23.60
C ASP A 305 -0.07 -9.54 -23.36
N VAL A 306 -0.68 -10.22 -22.39
CA VAL A 306 -0.45 -11.63 -22.06
C VAL A 306 -1.79 -12.35 -21.95
N PRO A 307 -1.99 -13.53 -22.59
CA PRO A 307 -3.18 -14.36 -22.34
C PRO A 307 -3.22 -14.77 -20.85
N VAL A 308 -4.31 -14.44 -20.16
CA VAL A 308 -4.53 -14.77 -18.74
C VAL A 308 -5.84 -15.52 -18.60
N ASP A 309 -5.79 -16.75 -18.10
CA ASP A 309 -6.96 -17.61 -17.93
C ASP A 309 -7.54 -17.55 -16.51
N LEU A 310 -6.72 -17.22 -15.50
CA LEU A 310 -7.11 -17.14 -14.10
C LEU A 310 -6.23 -16.15 -13.35
N ILE A 311 -6.84 -15.40 -12.46
CA ILE A 311 -6.13 -14.61 -11.45
C ILE A 311 -6.35 -15.25 -10.07
N LEU A 312 -5.26 -15.51 -9.35
CA LEU A 312 -5.28 -15.87 -7.93
C LEU A 312 -4.80 -14.65 -7.13
N THR A 313 -5.62 -14.20 -6.21
CA THR A 313 -5.26 -13.12 -5.28
C THR A 313 -5.75 -13.44 -3.88
N GLY A 314 -5.31 -12.69 -2.88
CA GLY A 314 -5.70 -12.95 -1.50
C GLY A 314 -5.00 -12.05 -0.51
N GLU A 315 -5.45 -12.15 0.73
CA GLU A 315 -4.88 -11.46 1.89
C GLU A 315 -5.21 -12.20 3.19
N GLY A 316 -4.64 -11.76 4.32
CA GLY A 316 -4.85 -12.40 5.63
C GLY A 316 -6.30 -12.42 6.09
N SER A 317 -7.08 -11.36 5.84
CA SER A 317 -8.50 -11.26 6.20
C SER A 317 -9.28 -10.57 5.11
N ILE A 318 -10.17 -11.28 4.45
CA ILE A 318 -11.09 -10.77 3.43
C ILE A 318 -12.39 -10.38 4.10
N ASP A 319 -12.71 -9.09 4.13
CA ASP A 319 -13.86 -8.51 4.79
C ASP A 319 -14.49 -7.35 3.99
N ALA A 320 -15.39 -6.60 4.60
CA ALA A 320 -16.04 -5.47 3.94
C ALA A 320 -15.04 -4.38 3.48
N GLN A 321 -13.90 -4.23 4.15
CA GLN A 321 -12.89 -3.23 3.80
C GLN A 321 -12.01 -3.66 2.62
N SER A 322 -11.97 -4.95 2.29
CA SER A 322 -11.19 -5.50 1.15
C SER A 322 -11.70 -5.01 -0.21
N HIS A 323 -12.86 -4.35 -0.27
CA HIS A 323 -13.47 -3.88 -1.51
C HIS A 323 -13.03 -2.48 -1.94
N GLU A 324 -12.85 -1.55 -1.01
CA GLU A 324 -12.60 -0.14 -1.33
C GLU A 324 -11.10 0.21 -1.36
N GLY A 325 -10.60 0.52 -2.57
CA GLY A 325 -9.25 1.05 -2.76
C GLY A 325 -8.08 0.10 -2.51
N LYS A 326 -8.34 -1.08 -1.95
CA LYS A 326 -7.35 -2.10 -1.62
C LYS A 326 -7.04 -3.03 -2.79
N VAL A 327 -6.01 -3.86 -2.63
CA VAL A 327 -5.51 -4.77 -3.67
C VAL A 327 -6.62 -5.65 -4.24
N LEU A 328 -7.37 -6.37 -3.40
CA LEU A 328 -8.39 -7.32 -3.86
C LEU A 328 -9.52 -6.64 -4.63
N GLY A 329 -10.04 -5.54 -4.10
CA GLY A 329 -11.11 -4.78 -4.73
C GLY A 329 -10.69 -4.22 -6.10
N TRP A 330 -9.47 -3.70 -6.18
CA TRP A 330 -8.92 -3.20 -7.44
C TRP A 330 -8.76 -4.33 -8.47
N ILE A 331 -8.16 -5.47 -8.10
CA ILE A 331 -7.95 -6.62 -8.98
C ILE A 331 -9.28 -7.16 -9.51
N VAL A 332 -10.26 -7.38 -8.62
CA VAL A 332 -11.59 -7.91 -9.01
C VAL A 332 -12.30 -6.94 -9.95
N ALA A 333 -12.26 -5.63 -9.66
CA ALA A 333 -12.86 -4.62 -10.54
C ALA A 333 -12.17 -4.54 -11.90
N ARG A 334 -10.83 -4.59 -11.92
CA ARG A 334 -10.02 -4.49 -13.13
C ARG A 334 -10.20 -5.73 -14.02
N ALA A 335 -10.17 -6.92 -13.43
CA ALA A 335 -10.36 -8.19 -14.14
C ALA A 335 -11.78 -8.36 -14.73
N ALA A 336 -12.78 -7.71 -14.12
CA ALA A 336 -14.16 -7.68 -14.63
C ALA A 336 -14.31 -6.82 -15.89
N THR A 337 -13.34 -5.94 -16.19
CA THR A 337 -13.33 -5.10 -17.39
C THR A 337 -12.60 -5.84 -18.52
N PRO A 338 -13.29 -6.26 -19.59
CA PRO A 338 -12.63 -6.96 -20.70
C PRO A 338 -11.54 -6.09 -21.35
N PRO A 339 -10.40 -6.66 -21.76
CA PRO A 339 -9.29 -5.92 -22.37
C PRO A 339 -9.65 -5.33 -23.75
N SER A 340 -10.65 -5.91 -24.43
CA SER A 340 -11.12 -5.43 -25.74
C SER A 340 -12.60 -5.78 -25.94
N PRO A 341 -13.31 -5.11 -26.88
CA PRO A 341 -14.68 -5.46 -27.24
C PRO A 341 -14.79 -6.91 -27.68
N GLY A 342 -15.63 -7.69 -27.00
CA GLY A 342 -15.84 -9.13 -27.28
C GLY A 342 -14.92 -10.08 -26.51
N ALA A 343 -13.91 -9.58 -25.81
CA ALA A 343 -13.13 -10.38 -24.85
C ALA A 343 -13.99 -10.73 -23.62
N ARG A 344 -13.60 -11.81 -22.92
CA ARG A 344 -14.27 -12.21 -21.67
C ARG A 344 -13.53 -11.58 -20.48
N PRO A 345 -14.27 -11.25 -19.38
CA PRO A 345 -13.64 -10.95 -18.10
C PRO A 345 -12.73 -12.09 -17.65
N ILE A 346 -11.63 -11.73 -16.99
CA ILE A 346 -10.71 -12.73 -16.45
C ILE A 346 -11.27 -13.22 -15.11
N PRO A 347 -11.45 -14.54 -14.91
CA PRO A 347 -11.93 -15.05 -13.63
C PRO A 347 -10.90 -14.81 -12.51
N VAL A 348 -11.38 -14.36 -11.35
CA VAL A 348 -10.56 -14.11 -10.15
C VAL A 348 -10.98 -15.07 -9.05
N HIS A 349 -10.05 -15.83 -8.50
CA HIS A 349 -10.28 -16.66 -7.32
C HIS A 349 -9.52 -16.06 -6.12
N LEU A 350 -10.25 -15.87 -5.02
CA LEU A 350 -9.73 -15.27 -3.79
C LEU A 350 -9.26 -16.35 -2.82
N ILE A 351 -8.11 -16.12 -2.15
CA ILE A 351 -7.60 -17.01 -1.10
C ILE A 351 -7.38 -16.16 0.14
N GLY A 352 -8.09 -16.46 1.24
CA GLY A 352 -8.03 -15.70 2.48
C GLY A 352 -7.70 -16.53 3.68
N GLY A 353 -6.96 -15.99 4.64
CA GLY A 353 -6.80 -16.61 5.95
C GLY A 353 -8.13 -16.66 6.71
N ARG A 354 -8.84 -15.54 6.69
CA ARG A 354 -10.23 -15.42 7.12
C ARG A 354 -11.05 -14.87 5.96
N VAL A 355 -12.26 -15.35 5.75
CA VAL A 355 -13.14 -14.91 4.67
C VAL A 355 -14.52 -14.61 5.21
N GLU A 356 -14.96 -13.35 5.07
CA GLU A 356 -16.34 -12.95 5.23
C GLU A 356 -17.10 -13.20 3.92
N TRP A 357 -17.88 -14.29 3.87
CA TRP A 357 -18.53 -14.75 2.64
C TRP A 357 -19.55 -13.76 2.06
N ASP A 358 -20.02 -12.82 2.88
CA ASP A 358 -20.95 -11.75 2.47
C ASP A 358 -20.25 -10.51 1.91
N ALA A 359 -18.90 -10.43 1.99
CA ALA A 359 -18.15 -9.31 1.47
C ALA A 359 -18.39 -9.12 -0.04
N VAL A 360 -18.48 -7.87 -0.48
CA VAL A 360 -18.79 -7.51 -1.88
C VAL A 360 -17.73 -8.07 -2.84
N VAL A 361 -16.46 -8.06 -2.45
CA VAL A 361 -15.35 -8.58 -3.26
C VAL A 361 -15.49 -10.07 -3.51
N VAL A 362 -15.96 -10.85 -2.51
CA VAL A 362 -16.22 -12.29 -2.64
C VAL A 362 -17.36 -12.55 -3.61
N LYS A 363 -18.46 -11.80 -3.50
CA LYS A 363 -19.62 -11.94 -4.41
C LYS A 363 -19.32 -11.59 -5.86
N ARG A 364 -18.30 -10.76 -6.11
CA ARG A 364 -17.87 -10.34 -7.44
C ARG A 364 -16.76 -11.21 -8.02
N SER A 365 -16.14 -12.07 -7.22
CA SER A 365 -15.12 -13.02 -7.67
C SER A 365 -15.74 -14.27 -8.31
N ALA A 366 -14.93 -15.04 -9.03
CA ALA A 366 -15.32 -16.34 -9.58
C ALA A 366 -15.38 -17.43 -8.50
N GLY A 367 -14.69 -17.23 -7.38
CA GLY A 367 -14.68 -18.14 -6.23
C GLY A 367 -13.78 -17.64 -5.11
N ALA A 368 -13.91 -18.24 -3.94
CA ALA A 368 -13.05 -17.95 -2.79
C ALA A 368 -12.74 -19.22 -1.99
N THR A 369 -11.56 -19.24 -1.36
CA THR A 369 -11.09 -20.29 -0.46
C THR A 369 -10.62 -19.66 0.85
N ALA A 370 -11.16 -20.15 1.97
CA ALA A 370 -10.62 -19.85 3.30
C ALA A 370 -9.55 -20.87 3.66
N LEU A 371 -8.38 -20.40 4.11
CA LEU A 371 -7.31 -21.29 4.58
C LEU A 371 -7.68 -21.94 5.92
N PRO A 372 -7.24 -23.18 6.16
CA PRO A 372 -7.44 -23.84 7.44
C PRO A 372 -6.82 -23.04 8.60
N TRP A 373 -7.53 -22.91 9.70
CA TRP A 373 -7.00 -22.26 10.91
C TRP A 373 -6.45 -23.31 11.89
N PRO A 374 -5.32 -23.07 12.60
CA PRO A 374 -4.45 -21.90 12.50
C PRO A 374 -3.59 -21.92 11.22
N MET A 375 -3.19 -20.74 10.75
CA MET A 375 -2.30 -20.60 9.60
C MET A 375 -0.83 -20.88 9.95
N ALA A 376 -0.57 -21.99 10.64
CA ALA A 376 0.78 -22.36 11.09
C ALA A 376 1.72 -22.76 9.94
N ARG A 377 1.17 -23.04 8.75
CA ARG A 377 1.89 -23.44 7.54
C ARG A 377 1.35 -22.65 6.35
N THR A 378 1.27 -21.34 6.49
CA THR A 378 0.61 -20.45 5.52
C THR A 378 1.07 -20.68 4.07
N LEU A 379 2.37 -20.82 3.83
CA LEU A 379 2.89 -21.01 2.47
C LEU A 379 2.45 -22.33 1.84
N ASP A 380 2.46 -23.44 2.60
CA ASP A 380 1.97 -24.74 2.12
C ASP A 380 0.46 -24.69 1.87
N GLN A 381 -0.29 -24.02 2.75
CA GLN A 381 -1.74 -23.87 2.61
C GLN A 381 -2.10 -23.02 1.40
N LEU A 382 -1.36 -21.94 1.14
CA LEU A 382 -1.51 -21.09 -0.05
C LEU A 382 -1.20 -21.88 -1.33
N ARG A 383 -0.10 -22.66 -1.33
CA ARG A 383 0.27 -23.52 -2.47
C ARG A 383 -0.84 -24.51 -2.81
N GLU A 384 -1.35 -25.22 -1.79
CA GLU A 384 -2.41 -26.22 -1.99
C GLU A 384 -3.74 -25.56 -2.44
N ALA A 385 -4.16 -24.47 -1.83
CA ALA A 385 -5.36 -23.73 -2.24
C ALA A 385 -5.26 -23.25 -3.70
N ALA A 386 -4.11 -22.69 -4.08
CA ALA A 386 -3.85 -22.26 -5.45
C ALA A 386 -3.86 -23.42 -6.46
N ARG A 387 -3.27 -24.57 -6.07
CA ARG A 387 -3.30 -25.79 -6.89
C ARG A 387 -4.73 -26.26 -7.15
N LEU A 388 -5.56 -26.32 -6.11
CA LEU A 388 -6.97 -26.76 -6.24
C LEU A 388 -7.79 -25.79 -7.07
N ALA A 389 -7.69 -24.48 -6.83
CA ALA A 389 -8.39 -23.45 -7.60
C ALA A 389 -8.01 -23.48 -9.09
N THR A 390 -6.72 -23.71 -9.39
CA THR A 390 -6.24 -23.84 -10.77
C THR A 390 -6.81 -25.08 -11.46
N LEU A 391 -6.83 -26.23 -10.78
CA LEU A 391 -7.42 -27.47 -11.33
C LEU A 391 -8.92 -27.30 -11.64
N ASP A 392 -9.66 -26.64 -10.74
CA ASP A 392 -11.09 -26.41 -10.93
C ASP A 392 -11.36 -25.48 -12.13
N ALA A 393 -10.59 -24.40 -12.27
CA ALA A 393 -10.70 -23.49 -13.40
C ALA A 393 -10.39 -24.19 -14.74
N ARG A 394 -9.35 -25.04 -14.79
CA ARG A 394 -8.99 -25.81 -15.99
C ARG A 394 -10.05 -26.81 -16.39
N ARG A 395 -10.74 -27.45 -15.43
CA ARG A 395 -11.88 -28.35 -15.73
C ARG A 395 -13.05 -27.61 -16.34
N GLY A 396 -13.35 -26.38 -15.83
CA GLY A 396 -14.42 -25.53 -16.36
C GLY A 396 -14.19 -25.09 -17.81
N THR A 397 -12.94 -24.85 -18.22
CA THR A 397 -12.58 -24.51 -19.59
C THR A 397 -12.60 -25.71 -20.54
N GLY A 398 -12.29 -26.91 -20.05
CA GLY A 398 -12.34 -28.15 -20.84
C GLY A 398 -13.75 -28.70 -21.13
N ALA A 399 -14.74 -28.34 -20.32
CA ALA A 399 -16.14 -28.76 -20.50
C ALA A 399 -16.92 -27.94 -21.56
N GLY A 400 -16.37 -26.80 -22.00
CA GLY A 400 -17.01 -25.91 -22.99
C GLY A 400 -16.86 -26.33 -24.45
N ALA A 401 -16.13 -27.42 -24.78
CA ALA A 401 -15.94 -27.89 -26.14
C ALA A 401 -16.92 -29.02 -26.55
N GLY A 402 -17.87 -29.36 -25.73
CA GLY A 402 -18.85 -30.41 -26.04
C GLY A 402 -19.96 -30.50 -25.02
N SER A 403 -20.97 -29.68 -25.12
CA SER A 403 -22.40 -29.95 -24.94
C SER A 403 -23.17 -28.68 -24.56
N GLU A 404 -24.20 -28.40 -25.29
CA GLU A 404 -25.31 -27.52 -24.92
C GLU A 404 -26.05 -28.06 -23.68
N ALA A 405 -26.50 -27.13 -22.86
CA ALA A 405 -27.58 -27.26 -21.90
C ALA A 405 -27.41 -28.22 -20.70
N GLY A 406 -27.24 -27.65 -19.55
CA GLY A 406 -27.40 -28.38 -18.26
C GLY A 406 -27.27 -27.45 -17.08
N ASN A 407 -28.40 -26.85 -16.73
CA ASN A 407 -28.65 -26.13 -15.47
C ASN A 407 -28.08 -26.90 -14.26
N ALA A 408 -27.10 -26.36 -13.56
CA ALA A 408 -26.67 -26.91 -12.28
C ALA A 408 -26.27 -25.77 -11.32
N ALA A 409 -27.28 -25.16 -10.75
CA ALA A 409 -27.18 -24.61 -9.40
C ALA A 409 -27.01 -25.77 -8.41
N GLY A 410 -25.98 -25.69 -7.55
CA GLY A 410 -25.96 -26.49 -6.35
C GLY A 410 -24.81 -27.50 -6.23
N ASN A 411 -23.68 -27.08 -5.66
CA ASN A 411 -23.01 -27.90 -4.65
C ASN A 411 -22.08 -27.02 -3.77
N ALA A 412 -22.69 -26.25 -2.88
CA ALA A 412 -21.99 -25.74 -1.71
C ALA A 412 -21.85 -26.91 -0.72
N ALA A 413 -20.63 -27.34 -0.43
CA ALA A 413 -20.34 -28.31 0.61
C ALA A 413 -20.87 -27.78 1.95
N ARG A 414 -22.01 -28.29 2.40
CA ARG A 414 -22.54 -28.12 3.76
C ARG A 414 -21.66 -28.89 4.75
N ILE A 415 -20.96 -28.18 5.61
CA ILE A 415 -20.41 -28.75 6.84
C ILE A 415 -21.56 -28.93 7.83
N PRO A 416 -21.74 -30.11 8.46
CA PRO A 416 -22.83 -30.34 9.42
C PRO A 416 -22.59 -29.54 10.70
N ARG A 417 -23.63 -28.85 11.15
CA ARG A 417 -23.71 -28.28 12.51
C ARG A 417 -23.68 -29.42 13.53
N ARG A 418 -22.68 -29.43 14.42
CA ARG A 418 -22.76 -30.16 15.68
C ARG A 418 -23.37 -29.24 16.73
N SER A 419 -24.36 -29.79 17.39
CA SER A 419 -25.09 -29.27 18.55
C SER A 419 -24.18 -28.93 19.74
#